data_5532867c1c94e18c08bb3fb7c32ddab4
#
_entry.id   5532867c1c94e18c08bb3fb7c32ddab4
#
_cell.length_a   1.000
_cell.length_b   1.000
_cell.length_c   1.000
_cell.angle_alpha   90.00
_cell.angle_beta   90.00
_cell.angle_gamma   90.00
#
_symmetry.space_group_name_H-M   'P 1'
#
loop_
_entity.id
_entity.type
_entity.pdbx_description
1 polymer ?
#
loop_
_entity_poly.entity_id
_entity_poly.type
_entity_poly.pdbx_seq_one_letter_code
_entity_poly.pdbx_strand_id
1 'polypeptide(L)'
;MHFIILKEDFLAGERVDFGKIAQITFEDPDPENFRGLALAYQAATVGGSMPTVFNAANEKAVAKFLNRKIGFLDITDIIEYCMSMHKAIPNPTVEQILDIEQWTYELIESRW
;
A
#
# COMPACT_ATOMS: atom_id res chain seq x y z
N MET A 1 12.82 5.68 1.35
CA MET A 1 12.24 5.35 2.05
C MET A 1 12.27 4.04 2.57
N HIS A 2 12.25 4.02 3.83
CA HIS A 2 12.29 2.80 4.56
C HIS A 2 11.27 1.80 4.11
N PHE A 3 10.22 2.30 3.56
CA PHE A 3 9.15 1.45 3.13
C PHE A 3 9.59 0.42 2.10
N ILE A 4 10.42 0.86 1.19
CA ILE A 4 10.90 -0.03 0.14
C ILE A 4 11.83 -1.07 0.72
N ILE A 5 12.64 -0.68 1.68
CA ILE A 5 13.53 -1.60 2.34
C ILE A 5 12.74 -2.68 3.06
N LEU A 6 11.71 -2.25 3.76
CA LEU A 6 10.85 -3.20 4.45
C LEU A 6 10.21 -4.17 3.49
N LYS A 7 9.85 -3.69 2.33
CA LYS A 7 9.24 -4.53 1.33
C LYS A 7 10.20 -5.63 0.90
N GLU A 8 11.45 -5.29 0.74
CA GLU A 8 12.43 -6.27 0.37
C GLU A 8 12.64 -7.31 1.45
N ASP A 9 12.78 -6.86 2.67
CA ASP A 9 12.90 -7.75 3.77
C ASP A 9 11.73 -8.68 3.86
N PHE A 10 10.59 -8.14 3.61
CA PHE A 10 9.38 -8.85 3.61
C PHE A 10 9.42 -9.99 2.64
N LEU A 11 9.75 -9.71 1.41
CA LEU A 11 9.80 -10.71 0.37
C LEU A 11 10.85 -11.76 0.64
N ALA A 12 11.90 -11.35 1.26
CA ALA A 12 12.97 -12.28 1.53
C ALA A 12 12.62 -13.20 2.68
N GLY A 13 11.80 -12.71 3.57
CA GLY A 13 11.79 -13.41 4.61
C GLY A 13 10.88 -14.13 5.10
N GLU A 14 10.08 -13.54 4.93
CA GLU A 14 9.54 -13.99 5.84
C GLU A 14 8.31 -13.87 6.04
N ARG A 15 7.69 -14.29 5.24
CA ARG A 15 6.38 -14.49 5.33
C ARG A 15 5.90 -14.75 6.66
N VAL A 16 6.64 -15.42 7.40
CA VAL A 16 6.26 -15.73 8.72
C VAL A 16 6.00 -14.56 9.54
N ASP A 17 6.55 -13.44 9.16
CA ASP A 17 6.49 -12.28 9.99
C ASP A 17 5.17 -11.56 10.01
N PHE A 18 4.25 -11.93 9.15
CA PHE A 18 2.96 -11.30 9.21
C PHE A 18 2.29 -11.50 10.55
N GLY A 19 2.34 -12.70 11.11
CA GLY A 19 1.77 -12.95 12.41
C GLY A 19 2.44 -12.16 13.49
N LYS A 20 3.76 -12.07 13.39
CA LYS A 20 4.52 -11.33 14.35
C LYS A 20 4.24 -9.85 14.29
N ILE A 21 4.19 -9.31 13.09
CA ILE A 21 3.91 -7.91 12.88
C ILE A 21 2.50 -7.57 13.36
N ALA A 22 1.55 -8.42 13.06
CA ALA A 22 0.18 -8.22 13.50
C ALA A 22 0.09 -8.24 15.01
N GLN A 23 0.88 -9.10 15.64
CA GLN A 23 0.90 -9.19 17.09
C GLN A 23 1.45 -7.91 17.70
N ILE A 24 2.52 -7.41 17.14
CA ILE A 24 3.12 -6.17 17.61
C ILE A 24 2.13 -5.02 17.45
N THR A 25 1.45 -4.99 16.32
CA THR A 25 0.48 -3.94 16.04
C THR A 25 -0.67 -3.97 17.01
N PHE A 26 -1.06 -5.16 17.42
CA PHE A 26 -2.14 -5.31 18.37
C PHE A 26 -1.76 -4.72 19.71
N GLU A 27 -0.51 -4.78 20.07
CA GLU A 27 -0.05 -4.23 21.32
C GLU A 27 0.17 -2.72 21.21
N ASP A 28 0.25 -2.23 19.99
CA ASP A 28 0.42 -0.82 19.74
C ASP A 28 -0.95 -0.17 19.71
N PRO A 29 -1.17 0.85 20.53
CA PRO A 29 -2.48 1.51 20.58
C PRO A 29 -2.78 2.40 19.39
N ASP A 30 -1.90 2.48 18.41
CA ASP A 30 -2.12 3.35 17.25
C ASP A 30 -2.96 2.65 16.20
N PRO A 31 -4.25 3.00 16.07
CA PRO A 31 -5.12 2.33 15.11
C PRO A 31 -4.74 2.61 13.66
N GLU A 32 -4.07 3.73 13.38
CA GLU A 32 -3.67 4.03 12.02
C GLU A 32 -2.54 3.14 11.55
N ASN A 33 -1.60 2.83 12.43
CA ASN A 33 -0.56 1.88 12.10
C ASN A 33 -1.15 0.50 11.82
N PHE A 34 -2.13 0.11 12.61
CA PHE A 34 -2.78 -1.17 12.39
C PHE A 34 -3.53 -1.18 11.06
N ARG A 35 -4.21 -0.08 10.75
CA ARG A 35 -4.97 0.01 9.52
C ARG A 35 -4.06 -0.08 8.29
N GLY A 36 -2.94 0.64 8.32
CA GLY A 36 -1.99 0.59 7.23
C GLY A 36 -1.43 -0.81 7.03
N LEU A 37 -1.12 -1.48 8.14
CA LEU A 37 -0.59 -2.82 8.06
C LEU A 37 -1.64 -3.81 7.55
N ALA A 38 -2.89 -3.62 7.95
CA ALA A 38 -3.97 -4.47 7.47
C ALA A 38 -4.15 -4.32 5.96
N LEU A 39 -4.01 -3.11 5.45
CA LEU A 39 -4.11 -2.87 4.01
C LEU A 39 -2.96 -3.55 3.27
N ALA A 40 -1.76 -3.48 3.83
CA ALA A 40 -0.61 -4.14 3.23
C ALA A 40 -0.81 -5.66 3.19
N TYR A 41 -1.32 -6.21 4.27
CA TYR A 41 -1.58 -7.64 4.33
C TYR A 41 -2.66 -8.03 3.32
N GLN A 42 -3.69 -7.22 3.21
CA GLN A 42 -4.76 -7.46 2.26
C GLN A 42 -4.22 -7.46 0.83
N ALA A 43 -3.37 -6.49 0.50
CA ALA A 43 -2.78 -6.43 -0.83
C ALA A 43 -1.96 -7.68 -1.13
N ALA A 44 -1.18 -8.13 -0.16
CA ALA A 44 -0.36 -9.33 -0.34
C ALA A 44 -1.23 -10.57 -0.49
N THR A 45 -2.32 -10.62 0.25
CA THR A 45 -3.21 -11.78 0.21
C THR A 45 -3.96 -11.87 -1.11
N VAL A 46 -4.45 -10.73 -1.60
CA VAL A 46 -5.13 -10.71 -2.88
C VAL A 46 -4.16 -11.04 -4.00
N GLY A 47 -2.95 -10.52 -3.91
CA GLY A 47 -1.91 -10.85 -4.89
C GLY A 47 -2.13 -10.20 -6.22
N GLY A 48 -1.51 -10.78 -7.24
CA GLY A 48 -1.62 -10.25 -8.59
C GLY A 48 -1.17 -8.81 -8.68
N SER A 49 -2.01 -7.95 -9.22
CA SER A 49 -1.69 -6.54 -9.36
C SER A 49 -2.02 -5.68 -8.15
N MET A 50 -2.63 -6.26 -7.12
CA MET A 50 -3.01 -5.45 -5.96
C MET A 50 -1.82 -4.86 -5.22
N PRO A 51 -0.71 -5.59 -5.01
CA PRO A 51 0.46 -4.96 -4.38
C PRO A 51 1.00 -3.77 -5.16
N THR A 52 0.85 -3.78 -6.48
CA THR A 52 1.26 -2.63 -7.30
C THR A 52 0.44 -1.40 -6.94
N VAL A 53 -0.88 -1.58 -6.80
CA VAL A 53 -1.75 -0.48 -6.42
C VAL A 53 -1.39 0.03 -5.02
N PHE A 54 -1.18 -0.89 -4.10
CA PHE A 54 -0.83 -0.51 -2.74
C PHE A 54 0.47 0.31 -2.72
N ASN A 55 1.49 -0.16 -3.40
CA ASN A 55 2.78 0.53 -3.42
C ASN A 55 2.69 1.89 -4.10
N ALA A 56 2.01 1.94 -5.24
CA ALA A 56 1.89 3.20 -5.97
C ALA A 56 1.09 4.22 -5.17
N ALA A 57 0.00 3.78 -4.55
CA ALA A 57 -0.82 4.66 -3.75
C ALA A 57 -0.06 5.18 -2.54
N ASN A 58 0.68 4.29 -1.88
CA ASN A 58 1.46 4.69 -0.73
C ASN A 58 2.53 5.71 -1.11
N GLU A 59 3.22 5.45 -2.20
CA GLU A 59 4.28 6.34 -2.65
C GLU A 59 3.74 7.73 -2.97
N LYS A 60 2.65 7.77 -3.70
CA LYS A 60 2.05 9.05 -4.09
C LYS A 60 1.48 9.79 -2.87
N ALA A 61 0.83 9.06 -1.98
CA ALA A 61 0.25 9.67 -0.78
C ALA A 61 1.33 10.23 0.12
N VAL A 62 2.42 9.49 0.30
CA VAL A 62 3.51 9.97 1.13
C VAL A 62 4.13 11.23 0.53
N ALA A 63 4.30 11.26 -0.79
CA ALA A 63 4.83 12.44 -1.46
C ALA A 63 3.92 13.64 -1.23
N LYS A 64 2.61 13.46 -1.31
CA LYS A 64 1.67 14.55 -1.06
C LYS A 64 1.73 15.00 0.39
N PHE A 65 1.89 14.06 1.31
CA PHE A 65 2.01 14.41 2.71
C PHE A 65 3.28 15.22 2.97
N LEU A 66 4.38 14.82 2.39
CA LEU A 66 5.65 15.53 2.55
C LEU A 66 5.59 16.92 1.94
N ASN A 67 4.77 17.11 0.92
CA ASN A 67 4.55 18.41 0.31
C ASN A 67 3.40 19.16 0.96
N ARG A 68 2.90 18.67 2.08
CA ARG A 68 1.86 19.31 2.88
C ARG A 68 0.55 19.50 2.14
N LYS A 69 0.26 18.63 1.20
CA LYS A 69 -0.99 18.70 0.47
C LYS A 69 -2.10 17.91 1.13
N ILE A 70 -1.75 16.94 1.96
CA ILE A 70 -2.71 16.12 2.70
C ILE A 70 -2.19 15.90 4.10
N GLY A 71 -3.05 15.42 4.97
CA GLY A 71 -2.67 15.08 6.34
C GLY A 71 -2.17 13.65 6.42
N PHE A 72 -1.56 13.33 7.54
CA PHE A 72 -1.01 12.00 7.76
C PHE A 72 -2.08 10.91 7.67
N LEU A 73 -3.26 11.20 8.23
CA LEU A 73 -4.32 10.21 8.23
C LEU A 73 -4.90 9.96 6.85
N ASP A 74 -4.70 10.90 5.94
CA ASP A 74 -5.19 10.74 4.58
C ASP A 74 -4.44 9.68 3.81
N ILE A 75 -3.22 9.32 4.25
CA ILE A 75 -2.41 8.35 3.53
C ILE A 75 -3.13 7.01 3.44
N THR A 76 -3.62 6.50 4.56
CA THR A 76 -4.32 5.22 4.54
C THR A 76 -5.66 5.32 3.83
N ASP A 77 -6.31 6.46 3.92
CA ASP A 77 -7.56 6.67 3.18
C ASP A 77 -7.32 6.56 1.67
N ILE A 78 -6.25 7.17 1.21
CA ILE A 78 -5.90 7.13 -0.21
C ILE A 78 -5.60 5.71 -0.66
N ILE A 79 -4.81 5.00 0.13
CA ILE A 79 -4.46 3.63 -0.20
C ILE A 79 -5.70 2.76 -0.28
N GLU A 80 -6.56 2.88 0.72
CA GLU A 80 -7.77 2.07 0.77
C GLU A 80 -8.68 2.39 -0.40
N TYR A 81 -8.82 3.67 -0.73
CA TYR A 81 -9.65 4.06 -1.86
C TYR A 81 -9.15 3.44 -3.16
N CYS A 82 -7.84 3.56 -3.40
CA CYS A 82 -7.28 3.02 -4.64
C CYS A 82 -7.45 1.51 -4.72
N MET A 83 -7.24 0.81 -3.61
CA MET A 83 -7.39 -0.63 -3.60
C MET A 83 -8.84 -1.03 -3.85
N SER A 84 -9.79 -0.26 -3.32
CA SER A 84 -11.20 -0.57 -3.49
C SER A 84 -11.66 -0.34 -4.92
N MET A 85 -10.99 0.52 -5.66
CA MET A 85 -11.36 0.84 -7.03
C MET A 85 -10.66 -0.06 -8.04
N HIS A 86 -9.75 -0.91 -7.60
CA HIS A 86 -8.98 -1.75 -8.50
C HIS A 86 -9.44 -3.19 -8.44
N LYS A 87 -9.54 -3.79 -9.61
CA LYS A 87 -9.82 -5.21 -9.71
C LYS A 87 -8.49 -5.90 -10.01
N ALA A 88 -8.06 -6.76 -9.10
CA ALA A 88 -6.74 -7.38 -9.21
C ALA A 88 -6.64 -8.24 -10.46
N ILE A 89 -5.51 -8.13 -11.13
CA ILE A 89 -5.20 -8.94 -12.31
C ILE A 89 -4.17 -9.98 -11.88
N PRO A 90 -4.49 -11.27 -11.97
CA PRO A 90 -3.51 -12.29 -11.62
C PRO A 90 -2.42 -12.35 -12.68
N ASN A 91 -1.18 -12.50 -12.22
CA ASN A 91 -0.02 -12.61 -13.11
C ASN A 91 0.06 -11.48 -14.13
N PRO A 92 0.10 -10.22 -13.67
CA PRO A 92 0.12 -9.09 -14.59
C PRO A 92 1.44 -9.04 -15.36
N THR A 93 1.37 -8.56 -16.60
CA THR A 93 2.59 -8.33 -17.39
C THR A 93 3.25 -7.05 -16.91
N VAL A 94 4.49 -6.84 -17.35
CA VAL A 94 5.19 -5.61 -17.00
C VAL A 94 4.42 -4.40 -17.50
N GLU A 95 3.89 -4.49 -18.71
CA GLU A 95 3.10 -3.38 -19.25
C GLU A 95 1.88 -3.10 -18.42
N GLN A 96 1.21 -4.15 -17.97
CA GLN A 96 0.04 -3.97 -17.12
C GLN A 96 0.41 -3.34 -15.79
N ILE A 97 1.56 -3.73 -15.24
CA ILE A 97 2.02 -3.14 -13.99
C ILE A 97 2.26 -1.66 -14.15
N LEU A 98 2.91 -1.26 -15.23
CA LEU A 98 3.19 0.16 -15.47
C LEU A 98 1.90 0.95 -15.68
N ASP A 99 0.96 0.37 -16.42
CA ASP A 99 -0.33 1.01 -16.63
C ASP A 99 -1.09 1.18 -15.32
N ILE A 100 -1.02 0.19 -14.46
CA ILE A 100 -1.71 0.24 -13.17
C ILE A 100 -1.09 1.31 -12.28
N GLU A 101 0.22 1.43 -12.29
CA GLU A 101 0.89 2.48 -11.54
C GLU A 101 0.41 3.85 -12.00
N GLN A 102 0.41 4.05 -13.31
CA GLN A 102 -0.03 5.32 -13.86
C GLN A 102 -1.49 5.60 -13.53
N TRP A 103 -2.32 4.59 -13.66
CA TRP A 103 -3.73 4.70 -13.32
C TRP A 103 -3.91 5.12 -11.86
N THR A 104 -3.13 4.52 -10.97
CA THR A 104 -3.22 4.83 -9.55
C THR A 104 -2.84 6.27 -9.29
N TYR A 105 -1.75 6.73 -9.91
CA TYR A 105 -1.32 8.11 -9.74
C TYR A 105 -2.40 9.09 -10.23
N GLU A 106 -2.98 8.79 -11.38
CA GLU A 106 -4.00 9.68 -11.94
C GLU A 106 -5.26 9.69 -11.10
N LEU A 107 -5.62 8.55 -10.56
CA LEU A 107 -6.79 8.46 -9.70
C LEU A 107 -6.62 9.34 -8.47
N ILE A 108 -5.44 9.31 -7.89
CA ILE A 108 -5.15 10.10 -6.71
C ILE A 108 -5.16 11.59 -7.06
N GLU A 109 -4.55 11.96 -8.18
CA GLU A 109 -4.51 13.36 -8.58
C GLU A 109 -5.90 13.91 -8.87
N SER A 110 -6.81 13.08 -9.33
CA SER A 110 -8.15 13.54 -9.64
C SER A 110 -9.00 13.78 -8.40
N ARG A 111 -8.58 13.25 -7.26
CA ARG A 111 -9.40 13.32 -6.06
C ARG A 111 -8.72 14.06 -4.90
N TRP A 112 -7.45 14.02 -4.83
CA TRP A 112 -6.67 14.68 -3.80
C TRP A 112 -5.66 15.64 -4.40
#